data_17027e12ee3e9b94dae40dd744d3b98d
#
_entry.id   17027e12ee3e9b94dae40dd744d3b98d
#
_cell.length_a   1.000
_cell.length_b   1.000
_cell.length_c   1.000
_cell.angle_alpha   90.00
_cell.angle_beta   90.00
_cell.angle_gamma   90.00
#
_symmetry.space_group_name_H-M   'P 1'
#
loop_
_entity.id
_entity.type
_entity.pdbx_description
1 polymer ?
#
loop_
_entity_poly.entity_id
_entity_poly.type
_entity_poly.pdbx_seq_one_letter_code
_entity_poly.pdbx_strand_id
1 'polypeptide(L)'
;MNRRHFVRAASALVLVPAALESTRLVAIAALSPRDSYAFFDERFAEARRIGASWVASHEPIAVQGDITPLWSGGLDRATRERALQLQGVTTDAFRFCLGILLSEHADVDLRVSRLDRNLFLWTMRTTPRIRAEPSDG
;
A
#
# COMPACT_ATOMS: atom_id res chain seq x y z
N MET A 1 7.94 -17.62 16.63
CA MET A 1 8.81 -16.68 15.93
C MET A 1 8.51 -16.61 14.46
N ASN A 2 8.20 -15.45 14.00
CA ASN A 2 7.73 -15.22 12.63
C ASN A 2 8.81 -15.37 11.58
N ARG A 3 10.07 -15.39 11.96
CA ARG A 3 11.18 -15.48 11.01
C ARG A 3 11.16 -16.73 10.14
N ARG A 4 10.72 -17.85 10.69
CA ARG A 4 10.65 -19.09 9.93
C ARG A 4 9.59 -19.04 8.85
N HIS A 5 8.45 -18.45 9.16
CA HIS A 5 7.37 -18.27 8.19
C HIS A 5 7.78 -17.27 7.12
N PHE A 6 8.45 -16.21 7.53
CA PHE A 6 8.97 -15.21 6.63
C PHE A 6 9.92 -15.81 5.59
N VAL A 7 10.87 -16.64 6.01
CA VAL A 7 11.83 -17.26 5.09
C VAL A 7 11.12 -18.12 4.06
N ARG A 8 10.12 -18.88 4.47
CA ARG A 8 9.36 -19.71 3.53
C ARG A 8 8.56 -18.88 2.55
N ALA A 9 7.95 -17.83 3.01
CA ALA A 9 7.19 -16.93 2.16
C ALA A 9 8.10 -16.21 1.15
N ALA A 10 9.25 -15.75 1.60
CA ALA A 10 10.22 -15.11 0.73
C ALA A 10 10.71 -16.06 -0.38
N SER A 11 10.96 -17.31 -0.03
CA SER A 11 11.36 -18.31 -1.03
C SER A 11 10.28 -18.53 -2.07
N ALA A 12 9.03 -18.59 -1.66
CA ALA A 12 7.92 -18.75 -2.59
C ALA A 12 7.80 -17.56 -3.55
N LEU A 13 8.04 -16.35 -3.07
CA LEU A 13 8.01 -15.15 -3.91
C LEU A 13 9.11 -15.13 -4.96
N VAL A 14 10.28 -15.66 -4.63
CA VAL A 14 11.43 -15.67 -5.54
C VAL A 14 11.24 -16.64 -6.69
N LEU A 15 10.43 -17.69 -6.49
CA LEU A 15 10.34 -18.79 -7.43
C LEU A 15 9.60 -18.47 -8.73
N VAL A 16 8.85 -17.38 -8.82
CA VAL A 16 7.98 -17.14 -9.98
C VAL A 16 7.96 -15.65 -10.40
N PRO A 17 9.07 -15.10 -10.88
CA PRO A 17 9.10 -13.66 -11.20
C PRO A 17 8.16 -13.26 -12.34
N ALA A 18 7.98 -14.11 -13.34
CA ALA A 18 7.08 -13.80 -14.45
C ALA A 18 5.61 -13.86 -14.04
N ALA A 19 5.25 -14.80 -13.17
CA ALA A 19 3.92 -14.89 -12.63
C ALA A 19 3.63 -13.78 -11.63
N LEU A 20 4.67 -13.14 -11.09
CA LEU A 20 4.52 -12.06 -10.14
C LEU A 20 3.80 -10.84 -10.74
N GLU A 21 4.09 -10.51 -11.99
CA GLU A 21 3.42 -9.39 -12.66
C GLU A 21 1.94 -9.66 -12.86
N SER A 22 1.59 -10.84 -13.36
CA SER A 22 0.20 -11.22 -13.53
C SER A 22 -0.53 -11.28 -12.19
N THR A 23 0.12 -11.82 -11.17
CA THR A 23 -0.42 -11.90 -9.82
C THR A 23 -0.65 -10.52 -9.24
N ARG A 24 0.27 -9.60 -9.47
CA ARG A 24 0.13 -8.21 -9.02
C ARG A 24 -1.09 -7.53 -9.62
N LEU A 25 -1.30 -7.66 -10.92
CA LEU A 25 -2.46 -7.07 -11.59
C LEU A 25 -3.75 -7.67 -11.07
N VAL A 26 -3.79 -8.98 -10.89
CA VAL A 26 -4.96 -9.66 -10.33
C VAL A 26 -5.20 -9.23 -8.88
N ALA A 27 -4.14 -9.11 -8.09
CA ALA A 27 -4.26 -8.69 -6.70
C ALA A 27 -4.82 -7.28 -6.56
N ILE A 28 -4.41 -6.35 -7.42
CA ILE A 28 -4.96 -5.00 -7.44
C ILE A 28 -6.42 -5.01 -7.86
N ALA A 29 -6.77 -5.75 -8.92
CA ALA A 29 -8.14 -5.83 -9.40
C ALA A 29 -9.08 -6.50 -8.41
N ALA A 30 -8.57 -7.47 -7.65
CA ALA A 30 -9.33 -8.25 -6.67
C ALA A 30 -9.04 -7.82 -5.23
N LEU A 31 -8.69 -6.57 -5.00
CA LEU A 31 -8.33 -6.07 -3.68
C LEU A 31 -9.47 -6.30 -2.70
N SER A 32 -9.27 -7.25 -1.80
CA SER A 32 -10.27 -7.59 -0.78
C SER A 32 -10.40 -6.46 0.24
N PRO A 33 -11.59 -6.25 0.81
CA PRO A 33 -11.76 -5.27 1.87
C PRO A 33 -10.83 -5.58 3.06
N ARG A 34 -9.95 -4.66 3.35
CA ARG A 34 -9.01 -4.74 4.47
C ARG A 34 -8.90 -3.38 5.13
N ASP A 35 -8.46 -3.37 6.38
CA ASP A 35 -8.18 -2.14 7.09
C ASP A 35 -6.71 -1.73 7.00
N SER A 36 -5.86 -2.67 6.62
CA SER A 36 -4.40 -2.45 6.52
C SER A 36 -3.85 -2.88 5.18
N TYR A 37 -3.00 -2.04 4.61
CA TYR A 37 -2.30 -2.32 3.37
C TYR A 37 -0.82 -1.96 3.51
N ALA A 38 0.03 -2.72 2.83
CA ALA A 38 1.46 -2.46 2.77
C ALA A 38 1.90 -2.43 1.31
N PHE A 39 2.71 -1.44 0.95
CA PHE A 39 3.17 -1.24 -0.41
C PHE A 39 4.68 -1.14 -0.47
N PHE A 40 5.29 -1.70 -1.50
CA PHE A 40 6.72 -1.53 -1.72
C PHE A 40 7.00 -1.30 -3.20
N ASP A 41 7.92 -0.40 -3.48
CA ASP A 41 8.32 -0.12 -4.86
C ASP A 41 9.31 -1.20 -5.30
N GLU A 42 8.86 -2.10 -6.15
CA GLU A 42 9.64 -3.26 -6.55
C GLU A 42 10.86 -2.92 -7.43
N ARG A 43 10.99 -1.69 -7.88
CA ARG A 43 12.15 -1.24 -8.64
C ARG A 43 13.39 -1.08 -7.77
N PHE A 44 13.22 -1.00 -6.45
CA PHE A 44 14.31 -0.79 -5.50
C PHE A 44 14.56 -2.06 -4.69
N ALA A 45 15.83 -2.51 -4.69
CA ALA A 45 16.21 -3.71 -3.94
C ALA A 45 15.91 -3.58 -2.45
N GLU A 46 16.17 -2.41 -1.89
CA GLU A 46 15.92 -2.13 -0.48
C GLU A 46 14.42 -2.21 -0.15
N ALA A 47 13.58 -1.68 -1.03
CA ALA A 47 12.13 -1.76 -0.85
C ALA A 47 11.63 -3.21 -0.93
N ARG A 48 12.16 -3.99 -1.84
CA ARG A 48 11.82 -5.41 -1.93
C ARG A 48 12.21 -6.16 -0.65
N ARG A 49 13.38 -5.86 -0.12
CA ARG A 49 13.87 -6.48 1.12
C ARG A 49 12.96 -6.14 2.30
N ILE A 50 12.61 -4.89 2.44
CA ILE A 50 11.73 -4.44 3.52
C ILE A 50 10.33 -5.00 3.34
N GLY A 51 9.78 -4.96 2.13
CA GLY A 51 8.47 -5.52 1.83
C GLY A 51 8.38 -7.00 2.16
N ALA A 52 9.44 -7.75 1.87
CA ALA A 52 9.51 -9.15 2.21
C ALA A 52 9.47 -9.38 3.73
N SER A 53 9.98 -8.45 4.52
CA SER A 53 9.94 -8.56 5.99
C SER A 53 8.52 -8.41 6.55
N TRP A 54 7.59 -7.87 5.79
CA TRP A 54 6.21 -7.67 6.22
C TRP A 54 5.30 -8.86 5.96
N VAL A 55 5.77 -9.87 5.23
CA VAL A 55 4.93 -11.00 4.80
C VAL A 55 4.19 -11.67 5.95
N ALA A 56 4.79 -11.73 7.13
CA ALA A 56 4.14 -12.32 8.30
C ALA A 56 3.00 -11.49 8.88
N SER A 57 3.03 -10.17 8.67
CA SER A 57 2.05 -9.24 9.23
C SER A 57 1.03 -8.78 8.21
N HIS A 58 1.48 -8.59 6.98
CA HIS A 58 0.68 -8.06 5.87
C HIS A 58 1.09 -8.77 4.60
N GLU A 59 0.15 -8.87 3.68
CA GLU A 59 0.47 -9.29 2.33
C GLU A 59 0.88 -8.04 1.54
N PRO A 60 2.19 -7.82 1.31
CA PRO A 60 2.65 -6.58 0.69
C PRO A 60 2.29 -6.54 -0.79
N ILE A 61 1.94 -5.36 -1.25
CA ILE A 61 1.57 -5.09 -2.64
C ILE A 61 2.74 -4.41 -3.32
N ALA A 62 3.22 -5.03 -4.40
CA ALA A 62 4.28 -4.44 -5.21
C ALA A 62 3.73 -3.33 -6.10
N VAL A 63 4.44 -2.20 -6.12
CA VAL A 63 4.09 -1.06 -6.97
C VAL A 63 5.32 -0.64 -7.77
N GLN A 64 5.11 0.11 -8.84
CA GLN A 64 6.19 0.57 -9.73
C GLN A 64 6.20 2.09 -9.92
N GLY A 65 5.57 2.80 -9.01
CA GLY A 65 5.53 4.26 -9.06
C GLY A 65 4.24 4.83 -9.60
N ASP A 66 3.42 4.06 -10.30
CA ASP A 66 2.10 4.50 -10.75
C ASP A 66 1.04 4.11 -9.72
N ILE A 67 0.36 5.09 -9.19
CA ILE A 67 -0.70 4.90 -8.20
C ILE A 67 -2.05 4.54 -8.83
N THR A 68 -2.22 4.81 -10.11
CA THR A 68 -3.52 4.72 -10.77
C THR A 68 -4.15 3.33 -10.70
N PRO A 69 -3.43 2.24 -11.00
CA PRO A 69 -4.04 0.90 -10.92
C PRO A 69 -4.49 0.55 -9.51
N LEU A 70 -3.72 0.95 -8.51
CA LEU A 70 -4.04 0.71 -7.12
C LEU A 70 -5.28 1.49 -6.70
N TRP A 71 -5.34 2.75 -7.05
CA TRP A 71 -6.43 3.65 -6.70
C TRP A 71 -7.75 3.16 -7.31
N SER A 72 -7.78 2.97 -8.60
CA SER A 72 -8.97 2.51 -9.30
C SER A 72 -9.31 1.04 -9.01
N GLY A 73 -8.33 0.27 -8.55
CA GLY A 73 -8.50 -1.16 -8.25
C GLY A 73 -9.15 -1.46 -6.91
N GLY A 74 -9.50 -0.44 -6.13
CA GLY A 74 -10.21 -0.66 -4.88
C GLY A 74 -9.85 0.29 -3.75
N LEU A 75 -8.70 0.94 -3.81
CA LEU A 75 -8.25 1.80 -2.71
C LEU A 75 -9.13 3.05 -2.57
N ASP A 76 -9.60 3.61 -3.69
CA ASP A 76 -10.53 4.72 -3.70
C ASP A 76 -11.79 4.38 -2.89
N ARG A 77 -12.41 3.26 -3.19
CA ARG A 77 -13.60 2.80 -2.47
C ARG A 77 -13.31 2.57 -0.99
N ALA A 78 -12.22 1.88 -0.70
CA ALA A 78 -11.85 1.58 0.68
C ALA A 78 -11.65 2.86 1.51
N THR A 79 -11.04 3.88 0.91
CA THR A 79 -10.79 5.16 1.57
C THR A 79 -12.10 5.88 1.93
N ARG A 80 -13.11 5.75 1.09
CA ARG A 80 -14.41 6.37 1.35
C ARG A 80 -15.23 5.61 2.37
N GLU A 81 -15.04 4.30 2.47
CA GLU A 81 -15.91 3.45 3.27
C GLU A 81 -15.44 3.20 4.69
N ARG A 82 -14.11 3.25 4.94
CA ARG A 82 -13.59 2.87 6.25
C ARG A 82 -12.24 3.52 6.57
N ALA A 83 -11.89 3.50 7.85
CA ALA A 83 -10.57 3.91 8.30
C ALA A 83 -9.52 2.90 7.87
N LEU A 84 -8.40 3.37 7.37
CA LEU A 84 -7.33 2.53 6.84
C LEU A 84 -6.01 2.80 7.55
N GLN A 85 -5.19 1.77 7.61
CA GLN A 85 -3.78 1.87 7.99
C GLN A 85 -2.94 1.46 6.78
N LEU A 86 -2.12 2.37 6.30
CA LEU A 86 -1.27 2.15 5.14
C LEU A 86 0.19 2.31 5.54
N GLN A 87 1.04 1.46 5.00
CA GLN A 87 2.47 1.63 5.14
C GLN A 87 3.15 1.35 3.81
N GLY A 88 4.28 1.97 3.58
CA GLY A 88 4.95 1.77 2.31
C GLY A 88 6.43 2.12 2.36
N VAL A 89 7.15 1.53 1.42
CA VAL A 89 8.53 1.89 1.09
C VAL A 89 8.55 2.22 -0.39
N THR A 90 8.48 3.49 -0.69
CA THR A 90 8.30 3.98 -2.06
C THR A 90 9.08 5.27 -2.28
N THR A 91 9.01 5.77 -3.50
CA THR A 91 9.48 7.13 -3.79
C THR A 91 8.58 8.15 -3.10
N ASP A 92 9.12 9.35 -2.94
CA ASP A 92 8.34 10.46 -2.38
C ASP A 92 7.20 10.87 -3.30
N ALA A 93 7.41 10.80 -4.61
CA ALA A 93 6.35 11.11 -5.57
C ALA A 93 5.14 10.18 -5.42
N PHE A 94 5.37 8.89 -5.25
CA PHE A 94 4.29 7.93 -5.02
C PHE A 94 3.52 8.27 -3.72
N ARG A 95 4.26 8.47 -2.64
CA ARG A 95 3.68 8.83 -1.35
C ARG A 95 2.85 10.12 -1.45
N PHE A 96 3.41 11.13 -2.13
CA PHE A 96 2.74 12.42 -2.28
C PHE A 96 1.44 12.29 -3.06
N CYS A 97 1.47 11.61 -4.20
CA CYS A 97 0.28 11.39 -5.00
C CYS A 97 -0.79 10.60 -4.23
N LEU A 98 -0.37 9.56 -3.51
CA LEU A 98 -1.28 8.78 -2.68
C LEU A 98 -1.92 9.66 -1.61
N GLY A 99 -1.13 10.49 -0.95
CA GLY A 99 -1.63 11.40 0.08
C GLY A 99 -2.69 12.37 -0.44
N ILE A 100 -2.48 12.90 -1.64
CA ILE A 100 -3.46 13.79 -2.28
C ILE A 100 -4.76 13.05 -2.55
N LEU A 101 -4.68 11.87 -3.15
CA LEU A 101 -5.87 11.08 -3.48
C LEU A 101 -6.64 10.68 -2.22
N LEU A 102 -5.96 10.25 -1.19
CA LEU A 102 -6.60 9.90 0.08
C LEU A 102 -7.29 11.11 0.70
N SER A 103 -6.65 12.26 0.63
CA SER A 103 -7.16 13.50 1.22
C SER A 103 -8.44 14.01 0.57
N GLU A 104 -8.78 13.53 -0.61
CA GLU A 104 -10.04 13.88 -1.26
C GLU A 104 -11.24 13.36 -0.48
N HIS A 105 -11.08 12.24 0.24
CA HIS A 105 -12.19 11.55 0.90
C HIS A 105 -11.98 11.34 2.40
N ALA A 106 -10.78 11.58 2.91
CA ALA A 106 -10.43 11.24 4.27
C ALA A 106 -9.45 12.24 4.87
N ASP A 107 -9.42 12.28 6.18
CA ASP A 107 -8.34 12.92 6.92
C ASP A 107 -7.17 11.94 6.96
N VAL A 108 -5.96 12.43 6.71
CA VAL A 108 -4.76 11.61 6.60
C VAL A 108 -3.75 12.05 7.66
N ASP A 109 -3.35 11.10 8.50
CA ASP A 109 -2.24 11.28 9.42
C ASP A 109 -1.02 10.60 8.81
N LEU A 110 0.00 11.37 8.46
CA LEU A 110 1.19 10.92 7.76
C LEU A 110 2.41 10.95 8.65
N ARG A 111 3.17 9.86 8.62
CA ARG A 111 4.53 9.82 9.17
C ARG A 111 5.47 9.31 8.09
N VAL A 112 6.61 9.97 7.93
CA VAL A 112 7.55 9.63 6.87
C VAL A 112 8.98 9.70 7.39
N SER A 113 9.79 8.71 6.99
CA SER A 113 11.22 8.66 7.27
C SER A 113 11.97 8.40 5.97
N ARG A 114 13.03 9.14 5.75
CA ARG A 114 13.88 8.95 4.59
C ARG A 114 14.81 7.76 4.81
N LEU A 115 14.79 6.80 3.90
CA LEU A 115 15.68 5.64 3.96
C LEU A 115 16.92 5.83 3.10
N ASP A 116 16.74 6.43 1.93
CA ASP A 116 17.80 6.67 0.96
C ASP A 116 17.43 7.92 0.15
N ARG A 117 18.27 8.28 -0.80
CA ARG A 117 18.07 9.48 -1.62
C ARG A 117 16.70 9.55 -2.26
N ASN A 118 16.19 8.41 -2.75
CA ASN A 118 14.93 8.35 -3.47
C ASN A 118 13.92 7.40 -2.83
N LEU A 119 14.16 6.93 -1.62
CA LEU A 119 13.32 5.93 -0.99
C LEU A 119 12.92 6.37 0.41
N PHE A 120 11.63 6.26 0.68
CA PHE A 120 11.04 6.69 1.95
C PHE A 120 10.20 5.58 2.56
N LEU A 121 10.32 5.43 3.87
CA LEU A 121 9.41 4.61 4.66
C LEU A 121 8.34 5.53 5.22
N TRP A 122 7.07 5.18 5.00
CA TRP A 122 5.98 6.02 5.47
C TRP A 122 4.82 5.17 6.00
N THR A 123 4.05 5.79 6.88
CA THR A 123 2.77 5.26 7.34
C THR A 123 1.71 6.35 7.20
N MET A 124 0.51 5.93 6.84
CA MET A 124 -0.65 6.81 6.78
C MET A 124 -1.83 6.15 7.48
N ARG A 125 -2.52 6.92 8.28
CA ARG A 125 -3.81 6.53 8.82
C ARG A 125 -4.87 7.43 8.24
N THR A 126 -5.93 6.83 7.74
CA THR A 126 -7.03 7.59 7.15
C THR A 126 -8.30 7.41 7.96
N THR A 127 -9.06 8.48 8.06
CA THR A 127 -10.39 8.47 8.66
C THR A 127 -11.34 9.11 7.66
N PRO A 128 -12.35 8.38 7.17
CA PRO A 128 -13.27 8.94 6.19
C PRO A 128 -13.95 10.20 6.73
N ARG A 129 -14.07 11.19 5.87
CA ARG A 129 -14.88 12.36 6.22
C ARG A 129 -16.35 12.02 6.06
N ILE A 130 -17.09 12.28 7.10
CA ILE A 130 -18.53 12.16 7.03
C ILE A 130 -19.04 13.36 6.25
N ARG A 131 -19.57 13.14 5.05
CA ARG A 131 -20.33 14.17 4.38
C ARG A 131 -21.56 14.44 5.25
N ALA A 132 -21.65 15.65 5.75
CA ALA A 132 -22.91 16.12 6.28
C ALA A 132 -23.90 16.07 5.11
N GLU A 133 -24.87 15.18 5.18
CA GLU A 133 -25.96 15.23 4.24
C GLU A 133 -26.63 16.61 4.39
N PRO A 134 -26.92 17.29 3.27
CA PRO A 134 -27.70 18.50 3.37
C PRO A 134 -29.00 18.10 4.05
N SER A 135 -29.24 18.64 5.22
CA SER A 135 -30.51 18.46 5.87
C SER A 135 -31.57 19.03 4.95
N ASP A 136 -32.41 18.17 4.43
CA ASP A 136 -33.63 18.61 3.79
C ASP A 136 -34.47 19.28 4.87
N GLY A 137 -34.27 20.56 4.93
CA GLY A 137 -35.10 21.41 5.78
C GLY A 137 -36.34 21.86 5.06
#